data_070470574de268f654232ac1f2229585
#
_entry.id   070470574de268f654232ac1f2229585
#
_cell.length_a   1.000
_cell.length_b   1.000
_cell.length_c   1.000
_cell.angle_alpha   90.00
_cell.angle_beta   90.00
_cell.angle_gamma   90.00
#
_symmetry.space_group_name_H-M   'P 1'
#
loop_
_entity.id
_entity.type
_entity.pdbx_description
1 polymer ?
#
loop_
_entity_poly.entity_id
_entity_poly.type
_entity_poly.pdbx_seq_one_letter_code
_entity_poly.pdbx_strand_id
1 'polypeptide(L)'
;QAQAKGQMLEVFTYDVDKSANQLKQVWQQHPEIRQTDVIIGPAYGGQVAAVMDSITNDSIWLLIPFLSRVEGIEKSPHMLKFNPSERIEADTIARYLAQRKDSINCILIEAKEGEVIPSGISALHRAIKQYQVPASTIALRAILSDSIEGAFRSDKENIVIFNTERFGNLQTVMPHLLKACGNYKITLFSHYSWQNEKIILPQLYTSVFAPTPTVPESYTQ
;
A
#
# COMPACT_ATOMS: atom_id res chain seq x y z
N GLN A 1 6.48 -8.13 -26.74
CA GLN A 1 5.13 -8.59 -27.16
C GLN A 1 4.49 -7.70 -28.24
N ALA A 2 4.69 -6.37 -28.20
CA ALA A 2 4.17 -5.46 -29.23
C ALA A 2 4.81 -5.72 -30.62
N GLN A 3 6.12 -5.93 -30.67
CA GLN A 3 6.82 -6.28 -31.90
C GLN A 3 6.34 -7.60 -32.53
N ALA A 4 5.99 -8.58 -31.71
CA ALA A 4 5.46 -9.85 -32.20
C ALA A 4 4.07 -9.72 -32.87
N LYS A 5 3.38 -8.59 -32.64
CA LYS A 5 2.08 -8.28 -33.27
C LYS A 5 2.18 -7.27 -34.41
N GLY A 6 3.40 -6.88 -34.84
CA GLY A 6 3.61 -5.89 -35.88
C GLY A 6 3.26 -4.46 -35.47
N GLN A 7 3.12 -4.19 -34.16
CA GLN A 7 2.87 -2.85 -33.63
C GLN A 7 4.20 -2.13 -33.37
N MET A 8 4.31 -0.90 -33.85
CA MET A 8 5.43 -0.01 -33.51
C MET A 8 5.06 0.78 -32.24
N LEU A 9 5.98 0.79 -31.29
CA LEU A 9 5.89 1.60 -30.08
C LEU A 9 7.05 2.57 -30.06
N GLU A 10 6.75 3.87 -30.07
CA GLU A 10 7.73 4.94 -29.89
C GLU A 10 7.63 5.45 -28.44
N VAL A 11 8.76 5.50 -27.73
CA VAL A 11 8.80 5.86 -26.31
C VAL A 11 9.75 7.03 -26.12
N PHE A 12 9.22 8.12 -25.59
CA PHE A 12 9.96 9.29 -25.16
C PHE A 12 10.07 9.32 -23.64
N THR A 13 11.24 9.65 -23.12
CA THR A 13 11.47 9.75 -21.68
C THR A 13 11.99 11.14 -21.33
N TYR A 14 11.41 11.74 -20.29
CA TYR A 14 11.77 13.07 -19.81
C TYR A 14 12.10 12.99 -18.32
N ASP A 15 13.26 13.52 -17.95
CA ASP A 15 13.64 13.63 -16.53
C ASP A 15 13.02 14.90 -15.94
N VAL A 16 12.26 14.71 -14.86
CA VAL A 16 11.53 15.78 -14.18
C VAL A 16 11.71 15.63 -12.67
N ASP A 17 12.19 16.67 -12.00
CA ASP A 17 12.25 16.71 -10.55
C ASP A 17 10.85 16.79 -9.91
N LYS A 18 10.78 17.02 -8.58
CA LYS A 18 9.51 17.14 -7.85
C LYS A 18 8.71 18.42 -8.18
N SER A 19 9.30 19.32 -8.95
CA SER A 19 8.73 20.65 -9.23
C SER A 19 7.67 20.60 -10.33
N ALA A 20 6.47 21.11 -10.04
CA ALA A 20 5.44 21.32 -11.05
C ALA A 20 5.88 22.34 -12.12
N ASN A 21 6.74 23.29 -11.76
CA ASN A 21 7.24 24.29 -12.70
C ASN A 21 8.22 23.69 -13.71
N GLN A 22 9.11 22.80 -13.28
CA GLN A 22 10.00 22.10 -14.20
C GLN A 22 9.19 21.23 -15.18
N LEU A 23 8.19 20.53 -14.69
CA LEU A 23 7.29 19.75 -15.55
C LEU A 23 6.64 20.64 -16.62
N LYS A 24 6.15 21.83 -16.26
CA LYS A 24 5.59 22.80 -17.22
C LYS A 24 6.61 23.25 -18.24
N GLN A 25 7.87 23.46 -17.84
CA GLN A 25 8.95 23.81 -18.76
C GLN A 25 9.24 22.68 -19.76
N VAL A 26 9.33 21.43 -19.28
CA VAL A 26 9.48 20.26 -20.16
C VAL A 26 8.33 20.18 -21.17
N TRP A 27 7.10 20.40 -20.71
CA TRP A 27 5.93 20.42 -21.58
C TRP A 27 5.97 21.51 -22.67
N GLN A 28 6.54 22.67 -22.35
CA GLN A 28 6.71 23.77 -23.30
C GLN A 28 7.84 23.50 -24.30
N GLN A 29 8.91 22.87 -23.84
CA GLN A 29 10.10 22.59 -24.66
C GLN A 29 9.89 21.39 -25.61
N HIS A 30 8.94 20.50 -25.27
CA HIS A 30 8.67 19.24 -25.95
C HIS A 30 7.23 19.18 -26.46
N PRO A 31 6.90 19.89 -27.56
CA PRO A 31 5.54 19.92 -28.10
C PRO A 31 5.02 18.55 -28.58
N GLU A 32 5.92 17.61 -28.89
CA GLU A 32 5.61 16.23 -29.25
C GLU A 32 4.83 15.49 -28.17
N ILE A 33 4.95 15.87 -26.88
CA ILE A 33 4.18 15.28 -25.78
C ILE A 33 2.68 15.40 -26.04
N ARG A 34 2.24 16.46 -26.73
CA ARG A 34 0.82 16.68 -27.05
C ARG A 34 0.28 15.79 -28.16
N GLN A 35 1.16 15.05 -28.82
CA GLN A 35 0.84 14.14 -29.93
C GLN A 35 0.93 12.66 -29.50
N THR A 36 1.24 12.40 -28.24
CA THR A 36 1.33 11.03 -27.71
C THR A 36 -0.07 10.47 -27.44
N ASP A 37 -0.21 9.15 -27.55
CA ASP A 37 -1.44 8.47 -27.19
C ASP A 37 -1.54 8.25 -25.68
N VAL A 38 -0.38 8.06 -25.01
CA VAL A 38 -0.32 7.68 -23.60
C VAL A 38 0.82 8.43 -22.91
N ILE A 39 0.54 8.99 -21.75
CA ILE A 39 1.53 9.56 -20.83
C ILE A 39 1.57 8.69 -19.58
N ILE A 40 2.76 8.24 -19.19
CA ILE A 40 3.00 7.47 -17.96
C ILE A 40 3.69 8.38 -16.95
N GLY A 41 3.01 8.70 -15.87
CA GLY A 41 3.43 9.66 -14.86
C GLY A 41 2.30 10.64 -14.54
N PRO A 42 2.58 11.70 -13.80
CA PRO A 42 3.82 12.01 -13.09
C PRO A 42 4.03 11.13 -11.85
N ALA A 43 5.24 11.17 -11.29
CA ALA A 43 5.58 10.42 -10.08
C ALA A 43 5.14 11.13 -8.78
N TYR A 44 4.91 12.44 -8.83
CA TYR A 44 4.61 13.24 -7.65
C TYR A 44 3.21 13.87 -7.72
N GLY A 45 2.45 13.80 -6.62
CA GLY A 45 1.06 14.27 -6.56
C GLY A 45 0.89 15.74 -6.92
N GLY A 46 1.82 16.60 -6.50
CA GLY A 46 1.81 18.04 -6.83
C GLY A 46 1.97 18.37 -8.32
N GLN A 47 2.37 17.40 -9.14
CA GLN A 47 2.51 17.58 -10.59
C GLN A 47 1.26 17.18 -11.38
N VAL A 48 0.35 16.40 -10.78
CA VAL A 48 -0.83 15.87 -11.48
C VAL A 48 -1.69 16.98 -12.06
N ALA A 49 -1.98 18.00 -11.26
CA ALA A 49 -2.77 19.15 -11.72
C ALA A 49 -2.10 19.85 -12.91
N ALA A 50 -0.76 20.03 -12.87
CA ALA A 50 -0.02 20.66 -13.94
C ALA A 50 -0.04 19.85 -15.25
N VAL A 51 -0.02 18.51 -15.16
CA VAL A 51 -0.19 17.64 -16.33
C VAL A 51 -1.60 17.76 -16.88
N MET A 52 -2.59 17.68 -16.02
CA MET A 52 -4.01 17.78 -16.41
C MET A 52 -4.32 19.12 -17.12
N ASP A 53 -3.81 20.22 -16.57
CA ASP A 53 -3.96 21.56 -17.18
C ASP A 53 -3.25 21.67 -18.54
N SER A 54 -2.24 20.83 -18.78
CA SER A 54 -1.45 20.84 -20.00
C SER A 54 -1.99 19.92 -21.09
N ILE A 55 -2.78 18.90 -20.72
CA ILE A 55 -3.45 18.02 -21.66
C ILE A 55 -4.69 18.73 -22.19
N THR A 56 -4.60 19.20 -23.41
CA THR A 56 -5.72 19.86 -24.12
C THR A 56 -6.44 18.93 -25.08
N ASN A 57 -5.91 17.73 -25.28
CA ASN A 57 -6.43 16.72 -26.18
C ASN A 57 -7.06 15.57 -25.38
N ASP A 58 -8.38 15.43 -25.50
CA ASP A 58 -9.16 14.39 -24.80
C ASP A 58 -8.81 12.95 -25.23
N SER A 59 -7.99 12.74 -26.26
CA SER A 59 -7.57 11.42 -26.69
C SER A 59 -6.32 10.89 -25.97
N ILE A 60 -5.62 11.72 -25.19
CA ILE A 60 -4.42 11.30 -24.45
C ILE A 60 -4.80 10.58 -23.16
N TRP A 61 -4.33 9.36 -23.01
CA TRP A 61 -4.46 8.61 -21.78
C TRP A 61 -3.36 8.96 -20.78
N LEU A 62 -3.73 9.35 -19.57
CA LEU A 62 -2.80 9.61 -18.47
C LEU A 62 -2.79 8.43 -17.50
N LEU A 63 -1.68 7.69 -17.47
CA LEU A 63 -1.47 6.55 -16.57
C LEU A 63 -0.61 6.99 -15.39
N ILE A 64 -1.15 6.90 -14.17
CA ILE A 64 -0.48 7.33 -12.93
C ILE A 64 -0.10 6.08 -12.11
N PRO A 65 1.15 5.58 -12.21
CA PRO A 65 1.52 4.30 -11.63
C PRO A 65 1.89 4.37 -10.14
N PHE A 66 2.34 5.54 -9.64
CA PHE A 66 3.04 5.60 -8.35
C PHE A 66 2.24 6.25 -7.21
N LEU A 67 1.08 6.82 -7.51
CA LEU A 67 0.30 7.56 -6.51
C LEU A 67 -0.89 6.73 -6.03
N SER A 68 -1.01 6.58 -4.71
CA SER A 68 -2.17 5.95 -4.08
C SER A 68 -3.37 6.92 -3.99
N ARG A 69 -3.10 8.23 -3.97
CA ARG A 69 -4.13 9.28 -3.93
C ARG A 69 -3.90 10.27 -5.07
N VAL A 70 -4.92 10.47 -5.89
CA VAL A 70 -4.93 11.42 -7.02
C VAL A 70 -6.22 12.22 -6.94
N GLU A 71 -6.10 13.53 -6.78
CA GLU A 71 -7.24 14.44 -6.79
C GLU A 71 -7.72 14.65 -8.23
N GLY A 72 -9.05 14.69 -8.41
CA GLY A 72 -9.66 14.97 -9.70
C GLY A 72 -9.70 13.81 -10.69
N ILE A 73 -9.26 12.61 -10.29
CA ILE A 73 -9.28 11.43 -11.18
C ILE A 73 -10.70 11.11 -11.69
N GLU A 74 -11.71 11.38 -10.87
CA GLU A 74 -13.11 11.17 -11.21
C GLU A 74 -13.64 12.14 -12.27
N LYS A 75 -12.90 13.22 -12.56
CA LYS A 75 -13.29 14.25 -13.53
C LYS A 75 -12.77 13.98 -14.93
N SER A 76 -11.85 13.04 -15.07
CA SER A 76 -11.23 12.73 -16.37
C SER A 76 -11.44 11.25 -16.74
N PRO A 77 -12.16 10.96 -17.84
CA PRO A 77 -12.38 9.58 -18.29
C PRO A 77 -11.11 8.93 -18.84
N HIS A 78 -10.08 9.71 -19.18
CA HIS A 78 -8.82 9.22 -19.74
C HIS A 78 -7.68 9.13 -18.70
N MET A 79 -7.99 9.27 -17.42
CA MET A 79 -7.01 9.11 -16.35
C MET A 79 -7.16 7.77 -15.67
N LEU A 80 -6.09 6.99 -15.65
CA LEU A 80 -6.02 5.70 -14.97
C LEU A 80 -4.95 5.72 -13.88
N LYS A 81 -5.34 5.28 -12.71
CA LYS A 81 -4.45 5.07 -11.57
C LYS A 81 -4.25 3.58 -11.34
N PHE A 82 -2.99 3.13 -11.26
CA PHE A 82 -2.70 1.71 -11.04
C PHE A 82 -2.74 1.33 -9.57
N ASN A 83 -2.24 2.20 -8.68
CA ASN A 83 -2.30 1.90 -7.25
C ASN A 83 -3.74 2.01 -6.75
N PRO A 84 -4.25 0.98 -6.08
CA PRO A 84 -5.57 1.05 -5.48
C PRO A 84 -5.64 2.17 -4.44
N SER A 85 -6.82 2.64 -4.13
CA SER A 85 -7.03 3.55 -3.01
C SER A 85 -6.95 2.76 -1.70
N GLU A 86 -6.52 3.41 -0.62
CA GLU A 86 -6.50 2.82 0.72
C GLU A 86 -7.83 2.16 1.11
N ARG A 87 -8.95 2.70 0.62
CA ARG A 87 -10.28 2.13 0.83
C ARG A 87 -10.46 0.80 0.11
N ILE A 88 -10.01 0.69 -1.15
CA ILE A 88 -10.11 -0.54 -1.94
C ILE A 88 -9.22 -1.61 -1.34
N GLU A 89 -8.01 -1.24 -0.92
CA GLU A 89 -7.08 -2.14 -0.23
C GLU A 89 -7.69 -2.66 1.08
N ALA A 90 -8.17 -1.75 1.91
CA ALA A 90 -8.81 -2.10 3.19
C ALA A 90 -10.03 -3.01 3.00
N ASP A 91 -10.88 -2.72 2.02
CA ASP A 91 -12.05 -3.54 1.68
C ASP A 91 -11.65 -4.95 1.21
N THR A 92 -10.61 -5.03 0.36
CA THR A 92 -10.10 -6.30 -0.15
C THR A 92 -9.52 -7.16 0.97
N ILE A 93 -8.74 -6.56 1.87
CA ILE A 93 -8.16 -7.25 3.03
C ILE A 93 -9.28 -7.75 3.96
N ALA A 94 -10.22 -6.88 4.31
CA ALA A 94 -11.30 -7.26 5.22
C ALA A 94 -12.18 -8.36 4.64
N ARG A 95 -12.44 -8.34 3.34
CA ARG A 95 -13.16 -9.40 2.63
C ARG A 95 -12.41 -10.73 2.65
N TYR A 96 -11.10 -10.69 2.41
CA TYR A 96 -10.23 -11.87 2.52
C TYR A 96 -10.26 -12.46 3.94
N LEU A 97 -10.16 -11.62 4.97
CA LEU A 97 -10.26 -12.06 6.37
C LEU A 97 -11.66 -12.64 6.68
N ALA A 98 -12.72 -12.01 6.20
CA ALA A 98 -14.09 -12.46 6.40
C ALA A 98 -14.36 -13.85 5.80
N GLN A 99 -13.79 -14.16 4.64
CA GLN A 99 -13.88 -15.49 4.02
C GLN A 99 -13.21 -16.59 4.87
N ARG A 100 -12.29 -16.21 5.74
CA ARG A 100 -11.50 -17.11 6.59
C ARG A 100 -11.85 -17.02 8.07
N LYS A 101 -12.91 -16.32 8.44
CA LYS A 101 -13.28 -16.00 9.83
C LYS A 101 -13.31 -17.20 10.80
N ASP A 102 -13.62 -18.40 10.29
CA ASP A 102 -13.68 -19.60 11.10
C ASP A 102 -12.29 -20.22 11.37
N SER A 103 -11.30 -19.94 10.52
CA SER A 103 -9.94 -20.46 10.58
C SER A 103 -8.90 -19.48 11.12
N ILE A 104 -9.27 -18.21 11.29
CA ILE A 104 -8.38 -17.16 11.78
C ILE A 104 -8.83 -16.59 13.12
N ASN A 105 -7.87 -16.03 13.85
CA ASN A 105 -8.06 -15.19 15.01
C ASN A 105 -7.41 -13.83 14.72
N CYS A 106 -8.22 -12.78 14.53
CA CYS A 106 -7.72 -11.46 14.20
C CYS A 106 -7.47 -10.65 15.47
N ILE A 107 -6.27 -10.08 15.58
CA ILE A 107 -5.80 -9.31 16.75
C ILE A 107 -5.36 -7.95 16.28
N LEU A 108 -6.05 -6.91 16.72
CA LEU A 108 -5.72 -5.52 16.45
C LEU A 108 -4.86 -4.97 17.60
N ILE A 109 -3.65 -4.53 17.30
CA ILE A 109 -2.76 -3.91 18.29
C ILE A 109 -2.90 -2.40 18.17
N GLU A 110 -3.40 -1.78 19.23
CA GLU A 110 -3.56 -0.33 19.32
C GLU A 110 -2.32 0.33 19.90
N ALA A 111 -1.81 1.30 19.15
CA ALA A 111 -0.74 2.19 19.58
C ALA A 111 -1.10 2.99 20.83
N LYS A 112 -0.11 3.71 21.36
CA LYS A 112 -0.31 4.60 22.52
C LYS A 112 -1.37 5.66 22.22
N GLU A 113 -2.10 6.04 23.25
CA GLU A 113 -3.05 7.14 23.18
C GLU A 113 -2.38 8.42 22.65
N GLY A 114 -3.05 9.12 21.73
CA GLY A 114 -2.53 10.33 21.09
C GLY A 114 -1.68 10.09 19.83
N GLU A 115 -1.42 8.85 19.43
CA GLU A 115 -0.82 8.59 18.13
C GLU A 115 -1.82 8.76 16.98
N VAL A 116 -1.37 9.38 15.89
CA VAL A 116 -2.17 9.52 14.68
C VAL A 116 -2.27 8.16 13.99
N ILE A 117 -3.49 7.68 13.78
CA ILE A 117 -3.75 6.45 13.04
C ILE A 117 -3.76 6.80 11.55
N PRO A 118 -2.93 6.15 10.71
CA PRO A 118 -2.94 6.33 9.27
C PRO A 118 -4.32 6.07 8.65
N SER A 119 -4.66 6.82 7.61
CA SER A 119 -5.99 6.75 6.97
C SER A 119 -6.32 5.35 6.43
N GLY A 120 -5.34 4.66 5.86
CA GLY A 120 -5.49 3.29 5.37
C GLY A 120 -5.83 2.29 6.47
N ILE A 121 -5.20 2.43 7.65
CA ILE A 121 -5.51 1.59 8.81
C ILE A 121 -6.90 1.90 9.36
N SER A 122 -7.27 3.18 9.44
CA SER A 122 -8.61 3.58 9.85
C SER A 122 -9.66 3.03 8.88
N ALA A 123 -9.35 2.97 7.58
CA ALA A 123 -10.20 2.34 6.58
C ALA A 123 -10.32 0.82 6.80
N LEU A 124 -9.19 0.16 7.10
CA LEU A 124 -9.16 -1.28 7.38
C LEU A 124 -9.97 -1.64 8.62
N HIS A 125 -9.85 -0.90 9.70
CA HIS A 125 -10.64 -1.12 10.92
C HIS A 125 -12.14 -1.00 10.64
N ARG A 126 -12.55 0.01 9.85
CA ARG A 126 -13.96 0.14 9.45
C ARG A 126 -14.42 -1.02 8.60
N ALA A 127 -13.60 -1.46 7.63
CA ALA A 127 -13.92 -2.57 6.75
C ALA A 127 -14.01 -3.90 7.54
N ILE A 128 -13.08 -4.19 8.45
CA ILE A 128 -13.12 -5.35 9.35
C ILE A 128 -14.46 -5.40 10.11
N LYS A 129 -14.89 -4.26 10.63
CA LYS A 129 -16.17 -4.15 11.34
C LYS A 129 -17.37 -4.34 10.40
N GLN A 130 -17.33 -3.73 9.22
CA GLN A 130 -18.38 -3.84 8.19
C GLN A 130 -18.57 -5.28 7.73
N TYR A 131 -17.49 -6.04 7.53
CA TYR A 131 -17.51 -7.43 7.11
C TYR A 131 -17.68 -8.42 8.28
N GLN A 132 -17.89 -7.90 9.49
CA GLN A 132 -18.11 -8.72 10.70
C GLN A 132 -16.97 -9.74 10.93
N VAL A 133 -15.73 -9.36 10.64
CA VAL A 133 -14.57 -10.19 10.98
C VAL A 133 -14.41 -10.19 12.50
N PRO A 134 -14.42 -11.35 13.16
CA PRO A 134 -14.16 -11.41 14.59
C PRO A 134 -12.74 -10.94 14.89
N ALA A 135 -12.61 -9.82 15.59
CA ALA A 135 -11.32 -9.24 15.95
C ALA A 135 -11.31 -8.82 17.42
N SER A 136 -10.23 -9.17 18.12
CA SER A 136 -9.94 -8.65 19.46
C SER A 136 -8.98 -7.47 19.37
N THR A 137 -9.11 -6.54 20.30
CA THR A 137 -8.22 -5.36 20.35
C THR A 137 -7.38 -5.42 21.61
N ILE A 138 -6.06 -5.21 21.47
CA ILE A 138 -5.10 -5.20 22.57
C ILE A 138 -4.33 -3.88 22.53
N ALA A 139 -4.31 -3.15 23.63
CA ALA A 139 -3.47 -1.98 23.77
C ALA A 139 -1.99 -2.37 23.79
N LEU A 140 -1.14 -1.64 23.07
CA LEU A 140 0.30 -1.88 23.01
C LEU A 140 0.93 -2.00 24.41
N ARG A 141 0.50 -1.15 25.35
CA ARG A 141 0.96 -1.19 26.75
C ARG A 141 0.63 -2.50 27.49
N ALA A 142 -0.46 -3.16 27.11
CA ALA A 142 -0.87 -4.41 27.74
C ALA A 142 -0.01 -5.59 27.30
N ILE A 143 0.64 -5.48 26.15
CA ILE A 143 1.54 -6.51 25.61
C ILE A 143 2.81 -6.62 26.48
N LEU A 144 3.26 -5.51 27.03
CA LEU A 144 4.43 -5.45 27.92
C LEU A 144 4.21 -6.19 29.25
N SER A 145 2.99 -6.55 29.59
CA SER A 145 2.61 -7.25 30.83
C SER A 145 2.32 -8.74 30.62
N ASP A 146 2.94 -9.40 29.64
CA ASP A 146 2.77 -10.84 29.30
C ASP A 146 1.36 -11.28 28.88
N SER A 147 0.44 -10.35 28.65
CA SER A 147 -0.96 -10.69 28.34
C SER A 147 -1.25 -11.01 26.87
N ILE A 148 -0.27 -10.86 25.96
CA ILE A 148 -0.48 -11.13 24.53
C ILE A 148 -0.74 -12.62 24.25
N GLU A 149 -0.10 -13.53 25.02
CA GLU A 149 -0.27 -14.98 24.81
C GLU A 149 -1.73 -15.42 25.04
N GLY A 150 -2.43 -14.76 25.96
CA GLY A 150 -3.85 -15.02 26.20
C GLY A 150 -4.78 -14.64 25.04
N ALA A 151 -4.30 -13.85 24.10
CA ALA A 151 -5.07 -13.46 22.92
C ALA A 151 -4.90 -14.44 21.76
N PHE A 152 -3.87 -15.30 21.77
CA PHE A 152 -3.62 -16.26 20.72
C PHE A 152 -4.47 -17.52 20.87
N ARG A 153 -4.82 -18.12 19.73
CA ARG A 153 -5.53 -19.39 19.63
C ARG A 153 -4.63 -20.43 18.99
N SER A 154 -4.48 -21.59 19.62
CA SER A 154 -3.66 -22.69 19.12
C SER A 154 -4.30 -23.44 17.95
N ASP A 155 -5.63 -23.39 17.85
CA ASP A 155 -6.44 -24.01 16.81
C ASP A 155 -6.66 -23.16 15.57
N LYS A 156 -6.14 -21.89 15.55
CA LYS A 156 -6.34 -20.92 14.49
C LYS A 156 -5.04 -20.25 14.06
N GLU A 157 -5.04 -19.69 12.86
CA GLU A 157 -4.01 -18.75 12.44
C GLU A 157 -4.28 -17.38 13.07
N ASN A 158 -3.33 -16.89 13.85
CA ASN A 158 -3.43 -15.61 14.51
C ASN A 158 -2.94 -14.49 13.61
N ILE A 159 -3.83 -13.62 13.16
CA ILE A 159 -3.53 -12.50 12.31
C ILE A 159 -3.35 -11.26 13.17
N VAL A 160 -2.14 -10.71 13.21
CA VAL A 160 -1.79 -9.54 14.01
C VAL A 160 -1.72 -8.32 13.12
N ILE A 161 -2.48 -7.29 13.44
CA ILE A 161 -2.57 -6.03 12.70
C ILE A 161 -2.30 -4.86 13.66
N PHE A 162 -1.32 -4.01 13.32
CA PHE A 162 -1.03 -2.80 14.09
C PHE A 162 -1.81 -1.60 13.53
N ASN A 163 -2.28 -0.72 14.39
CA ASN A 163 -2.89 0.55 13.98
C ASN A 163 -1.88 1.71 13.85
N THR A 164 -0.60 1.42 13.78
CA THR A 164 0.48 2.40 13.71
C THR A 164 1.53 2.00 12.71
N GLU A 165 2.12 2.97 12.02
CA GLU A 165 3.27 2.77 11.13
C GLU A 165 4.62 2.91 11.85
N ARG A 166 4.61 3.30 13.13
CA ARG A 166 5.85 3.48 13.90
C ARG A 166 6.54 2.16 14.13
N PHE A 167 7.70 1.99 13.51
CA PHE A 167 8.51 0.79 13.64
C PHE A 167 8.92 0.49 15.09
N GLY A 168 9.16 1.51 15.91
CA GLY A 168 9.45 1.33 17.34
C GLY A 168 8.36 0.58 18.11
N ASN A 169 7.09 0.71 17.70
CA ASN A 169 5.99 -0.05 18.30
C ASN A 169 6.09 -1.54 17.93
N LEU A 170 6.46 -1.86 16.70
CA LEU A 170 6.73 -3.23 16.29
C LEU A 170 7.94 -3.81 17.03
N GLN A 171 9.04 -3.06 17.15
CA GLN A 171 10.23 -3.50 17.88
C GLN A 171 9.91 -3.87 19.34
N THR A 172 9.02 -3.09 19.97
CA THR A 172 8.60 -3.32 21.36
C THR A 172 7.81 -4.65 21.50
N VAL A 173 6.99 -5.00 20.52
CA VAL A 173 6.14 -6.21 20.54
C VAL A 173 6.86 -7.44 19.99
N MET A 174 7.84 -7.24 19.14
CA MET A 174 8.54 -8.33 18.42
C MET A 174 9.04 -9.46 19.31
N PRO A 175 9.71 -9.21 20.47
CA PRO A 175 10.17 -10.29 21.34
C PRO A 175 9.02 -11.20 21.82
N HIS A 176 7.86 -10.61 22.11
CA HIS A 176 6.67 -11.35 22.57
C HIS A 176 6.07 -12.17 21.42
N LEU A 177 6.00 -11.60 20.22
CA LEU A 177 5.53 -12.34 19.03
C LEU A 177 6.44 -13.52 18.70
N LEU A 178 7.77 -13.32 18.78
CA LEU A 178 8.75 -14.37 18.52
C LEU A 178 8.64 -15.51 19.53
N LYS A 179 8.52 -15.20 20.81
CA LYS A 179 8.28 -16.19 21.85
C LYS A 179 7.02 -16.99 21.57
N ALA A 180 5.92 -16.30 21.21
CA ALA A 180 4.65 -16.92 20.92
C ALA A 180 4.66 -17.80 19.66
N CYS A 181 5.50 -17.50 18.65
CA CYS A 181 5.62 -18.29 17.42
C CYS A 181 6.03 -19.75 17.67
N GLY A 182 6.63 -20.06 18.82
CA GLY A 182 6.93 -21.45 19.18
C GLY A 182 5.68 -22.31 19.44
N ASN A 183 4.58 -21.69 19.84
CA ASN A 183 3.35 -22.37 20.24
C ASN A 183 2.15 -22.05 19.34
N TYR A 184 2.21 -20.96 18.58
CA TYR A 184 1.09 -20.44 17.83
C TYR A 184 1.51 -20.12 16.37
N LYS A 185 0.59 -20.38 15.44
CA LYS A 185 0.75 -19.90 14.07
C LYS A 185 0.38 -18.42 14.03
N ILE A 186 1.37 -17.54 13.76
CA ILE A 186 1.19 -16.09 13.76
C ILE A 186 1.54 -15.55 12.37
N THR A 187 0.67 -14.70 11.84
CA THR A 187 0.90 -13.92 10.62
C THR A 187 0.78 -12.43 10.95
N LEU A 188 1.84 -11.68 10.70
CA LEU A 188 1.87 -10.24 10.90
C LEU A 188 1.48 -9.51 9.62
N PHE A 189 0.43 -8.71 9.70
CA PHE A 189 0.10 -7.73 8.67
C PHE A 189 0.96 -6.48 8.90
N SER A 190 1.96 -6.29 8.05
CA SER A 190 2.92 -5.21 8.22
C SER A 190 2.64 -4.02 7.32
N HIS A 191 3.14 -2.86 7.72
CA HIS A 191 3.17 -1.67 6.90
C HIS A 191 4.30 -1.72 5.88
N TYR A 192 4.07 -1.13 4.71
CA TYR A 192 5.09 -1.03 3.66
C TYR A 192 6.37 -0.35 4.13
N SER A 193 6.24 0.72 4.95
CA SER A 193 7.37 1.45 5.52
C SER A 193 8.33 0.56 6.33
N TRP A 194 7.85 -0.56 6.89
CA TRP A 194 8.69 -1.48 7.67
C TRP A 194 9.56 -2.39 6.82
N GLN A 195 9.31 -2.51 5.52
CA GLN A 195 10.11 -3.35 4.62
C GLN A 195 11.56 -2.84 4.47
N ASN A 196 11.78 -1.55 4.71
CA ASN A 196 13.11 -0.94 4.66
C ASN A 196 13.92 -1.16 5.94
N GLU A 197 13.31 -1.71 6.98
CA GLU A 197 13.97 -1.97 8.25
C GLU A 197 14.66 -3.33 8.23
N LYS A 198 15.91 -3.37 8.72
CA LYS A 198 16.76 -4.57 8.64
C LYS A 198 16.35 -5.74 9.54
N ILE A 199 15.36 -5.54 10.42
CA ILE A 199 14.91 -6.56 11.37
C ILE A 199 13.60 -7.15 10.88
N ILE A 200 13.69 -7.97 9.85
CA ILE A 200 12.52 -8.65 9.31
C ILE A 200 12.72 -10.13 9.44
N LEU A 201 11.82 -10.77 10.16
CA LEU A 201 11.79 -12.22 10.23
C LEU A 201 10.85 -12.74 9.13
N PRO A 202 11.37 -13.40 8.11
CA PRO A 202 10.58 -13.85 6.96
C PRO A 202 9.37 -14.70 7.34
N GLN A 203 9.44 -15.40 8.48
CA GLN A 203 8.39 -16.28 8.98
C GLN A 203 7.14 -15.52 9.49
N LEU A 204 7.27 -14.23 9.82
CA LEU A 204 6.18 -13.41 10.35
C LEU A 204 5.65 -12.38 9.34
N TYR A 205 6.24 -12.32 8.15
CA TYR A 205 6.04 -11.21 7.26
C TYR A 205 5.07 -11.51 6.13
N THR A 206 3.89 -10.95 6.21
CA THR A 206 3.02 -10.78 5.05
C THR A 206 2.75 -9.30 4.88
N SER A 207 3.36 -8.68 3.87
CA SER A 207 3.06 -7.31 3.50
C SER A 207 1.70 -7.28 2.81
N VAL A 208 0.77 -6.55 3.37
CA VAL A 208 -0.59 -6.44 2.84
C VAL A 208 -0.81 -5.12 2.12
N PHE A 209 0.03 -4.11 2.39
CA PHE A 209 -0.18 -2.73 1.96
C PHE A 209 0.72 -2.29 0.80
N ALA A 210 1.35 -3.19 0.08
CA ALA A 210 2.00 -2.83 -1.16
C ALA A 210 1.95 -3.96 -2.16
N PRO A 211 1.56 -3.69 -3.40
CA PRO A 211 2.03 -4.51 -4.50
C PRO A 211 3.56 -4.35 -4.50
N THR A 212 4.26 -5.32 -3.94
CA THR A 212 5.69 -5.42 -4.21
C THR A 212 5.80 -5.67 -5.71
N PRO A 213 6.34 -4.75 -6.52
CA PRO A 213 6.78 -5.14 -7.82
C PRO A 213 7.84 -6.21 -7.55
N THR A 214 7.52 -7.45 -7.79
CA THR A 214 8.51 -8.51 -7.93
C THR A 214 9.41 -8.06 -9.07
N VAL A 215 10.51 -7.42 -8.73
CA VAL A 215 11.60 -7.20 -9.68
C VAL A 215 12.04 -8.61 -10.04
N PRO A 216 11.89 -9.04 -11.30
CA PRO A 216 12.36 -10.36 -11.70
C PRO A 216 13.86 -10.45 -11.35
N GLU A 217 14.31 -11.57 -10.80
CA GLU A 217 15.70 -11.80 -10.40
C GLU A 217 16.72 -11.52 -11.53
N SER A 218 16.26 -11.43 -12.78
CA SER A 218 17.07 -11.09 -13.95
C SER A 218 17.57 -9.64 -14.01
N TYR A 219 17.18 -8.75 -13.09
CA TYR A 219 17.66 -7.36 -13.03
C TYR A 219 18.71 -7.09 -11.94
N THR A 220 19.21 -8.13 -11.26
CA THR A 220 20.29 -8.04 -10.25
C THR A 220 21.66 -8.48 -10.76
N GLN A 221 21.94 -8.28 -12.06
CA GLN A 221 23.30 -8.42 -12.62
C GLN A 221 23.82 -7.07 -13.11
#